data_127f25a2414458b908e6a7ab4e818a57
#
_entry.id   127f25a2414458b908e6a7ab4e818a57
#
_cell.length_a   1.000
_cell.length_b   1.000
_cell.length_c   1.000
_cell.angle_alpha   90.00
_cell.angle_beta   90.00
_cell.angle_gamma   90.00
#
_symmetry.space_group_name_H-M   'P 1'
#
loop_
_entity.id
_entity.type
_entity.pdbx_description
1 polymer ?
#
loop_
_entity_poly.entity_id
_entity_poly.type
_entity_poly.pdbx_seq_one_letter_code
_entity_poly.pdbx_strand_id
1 'polypeptide(L)'
;VGSEMCIRDSFRPIPNLTISSPMDEHELRRLMYTAQLPDKGPFVLRYPRGRGVLVDWKCPLEEIPVGKGRKLKDGKDIAVISIGPIGNKARSAIARAESESGRSIAHYDLRFLKPLDEELLHEVGRTFRHIVTIEDGTIQGGMGSAVLEFMADHEYTPTVKRIGIPDKFVQHGTIAQLYQLCGMDEDSITKELLKQCALQLSMSGVKELTN
;
A
#
# COMPACT_ATOMS: atom_id res chain seq x y z
N VAL A 1 -4.00 -7.16 23.61
CA VAL A 1 -3.53 -6.68 22.30
C VAL A 1 -3.52 -7.88 21.36
N GLY A 2 -4.67 -8.47 21.17
CA GLY A 2 -4.79 -9.47 20.15
C GLY A 2 -5.24 -8.75 18.88
N SER A 3 -4.64 -9.03 17.78
CA SER A 3 -5.17 -8.75 16.45
C SER A 3 -5.05 -7.32 15.90
N GLU A 4 -3.98 -6.63 16.17
CA GLU A 4 -3.65 -5.43 15.36
C GLU A 4 -3.55 -5.71 13.86
N MET A 5 -3.40 -6.97 13.49
CA MET A 5 -3.39 -7.44 12.09
C MET A 5 -4.75 -7.31 11.41
N CYS A 6 -5.83 -7.42 12.18
CA CYS A 6 -7.22 -7.46 11.67
C CYS A 6 -7.97 -6.12 11.77
N ILE A 7 -7.34 -5.02 12.20
CA ILE A 7 -8.02 -3.73 12.39
C ILE A 7 -8.61 -3.21 11.08
N ARG A 8 -7.87 -3.29 9.99
CA ARG A 8 -8.28 -2.73 8.71
C ARG A 8 -9.45 -3.47 8.08
N ASP A 9 -9.41 -4.77 8.09
CA ASP A 9 -10.46 -5.64 7.57
C ASP A 9 -11.73 -5.60 8.42
N SER A 10 -11.58 -5.63 9.75
CA SER A 10 -12.72 -5.63 10.69
C SER A 10 -13.47 -4.31 10.73
N PHE A 11 -12.77 -3.18 10.60
CA PHE A 11 -13.42 -1.86 10.64
C PHE A 11 -13.89 -1.35 9.29
N ARG A 12 -13.38 -1.89 8.19
CA ARG A 12 -13.74 -1.43 6.85
C ARG A 12 -15.24 -1.49 6.55
N PRO A 13 -16.02 -2.52 7.00
CA PRO A 13 -17.46 -2.56 6.77
C PRO A 13 -18.27 -1.51 7.54
N ILE A 14 -17.72 -0.88 8.60
CA ILE A 14 -18.46 0.05 9.44
C ILE A 14 -18.80 1.33 8.67
N PRO A 15 -20.08 1.70 8.50
CA PRO A 15 -20.46 2.93 7.79
C PRO A 15 -19.86 4.19 8.43
N ASN A 16 -19.58 5.21 7.60
CA ASN A 16 -19.11 6.53 8.01
C ASN A 16 -17.82 6.57 8.83
N LEU A 17 -17.06 5.47 8.88
CA LEU A 17 -15.79 5.39 9.58
C LEU A 17 -14.64 5.72 8.60
N THR A 18 -13.82 6.70 8.96
CA THR A 18 -12.56 6.96 8.25
C THR A 18 -11.45 6.07 8.81
N ILE A 19 -10.69 5.43 7.93
CA ILE A 19 -9.57 4.56 8.31
C ILE A 19 -8.32 5.01 7.56
N SER A 20 -7.27 5.36 8.29
CA SER A 20 -6.00 5.77 7.72
C SER A 20 -4.80 5.07 8.38
N SER A 21 -3.69 5.05 7.67
CA SER A 21 -2.42 4.53 8.18
C SER A 21 -1.28 5.41 7.64
N PRO A 22 -0.65 6.21 8.50
CA PRO A 22 0.45 7.10 8.12
C PRO A 22 1.70 6.30 7.75
N MET A 23 2.48 6.80 6.80
CA MET A 23 3.73 6.21 6.38
C MET A 23 4.91 6.58 7.30
N ASP A 24 4.84 7.76 7.93
CA ASP A 24 5.87 8.31 8.81
C ASP A 24 5.25 9.20 9.91
N GLU A 25 6.10 9.77 10.76
CA GLU A 25 5.68 10.59 11.92
C GLU A 25 5.07 11.93 11.51
N HIS A 26 5.52 12.53 10.40
CA HIS A 26 4.90 13.76 9.87
C HIS A 26 3.47 13.49 9.43
N GLU A 27 3.24 12.40 8.70
CA GLU A 27 1.90 11.97 8.30
C GLU A 27 1.03 11.64 9.52
N LEU A 28 1.58 10.92 10.52
CA LEU A 28 0.84 10.62 11.75
C LEU A 28 0.39 11.91 12.46
N ARG A 29 1.31 12.88 12.62
CA ARG A 29 1.01 14.16 13.26
C ARG A 29 -0.09 14.93 12.52
N ARG A 30 0.00 15.00 11.20
CA ARG A 30 -0.99 15.69 10.36
C ARG A 30 -2.35 14.96 10.34
N LEU A 31 -2.35 13.62 10.29
CA LEU A 31 -3.58 12.84 10.35
C LEU A 31 -4.25 12.93 11.72
N MET A 32 -3.48 12.94 12.83
CA MET A 32 -4.02 13.20 14.16
C MET A 32 -4.63 14.59 14.28
N TYR A 33 -4.03 15.60 13.67
CA TYR A 33 -4.59 16.94 13.58
C TYR A 33 -5.87 16.94 12.73
N THR A 34 -5.84 16.34 11.55
CA THR A 34 -6.99 16.23 10.66
C THR A 34 -8.19 15.58 11.34
N ALA A 35 -7.96 14.50 12.10
CA ALA A 35 -9.01 13.75 12.80
C ALA A 35 -9.74 14.58 13.88
N GLN A 36 -9.14 15.67 14.34
CA GLN A 36 -9.72 16.54 15.37
C GLN A 36 -10.46 17.76 14.79
N LEU A 37 -10.39 17.97 13.48
CA LEU A 37 -11.09 19.08 12.84
C LEU A 37 -12.61 18.82 12.83
N PRO A 38 -13.44 19.89 12.80
CA PRO A 38 -14.88 19.75 12.72
C PRO A 38 -15.31 18.88 11.53
N ASP A 39 -16.41 18.17 11.69
CA ASP A 39 -17.10 17.39 10.66
C ASP A 39 -16.32 16.21 10.04
N LYS A 40 -15.25 15.74 10.70
CA LYS A 40 -14.49 14.57 10.24
C LYS A 40 -15.10 13.22 10.63
N GLY A 41 -16.00 13.22 11.62
CA GLY A 41 -16.65 11.99 12.10
C GLY A 41 -15.69 11.01 12.80
N PRO A 42 -16.12 9.76 12.96
CA PRO A 42 -15.28 8.72 13.57
C PRO A 42 -14.03 8.44 12.71
N PHE A 43 -12.87 8.38 13.34
CA PHE A 43 -11.60 8.29 12.64
C PHE A 43 -10.66 7.26 13.31
N VAL A 44 -10.21 6.30 12.55
CA VAL A 44 -9.23 5.29 12.97
C VAL A 44 -7.87 5.60 12.36
N LEU A 45 -6.87 5.73 13.22
CA LEU A 45 -5.46 5.87 12.86
C LEU A 45 -4.72 4.59 13.23
N ARG A 46 -4.28 3.85 12.23
CA ARG A 46 -3.47 2.64 12.46
C ARG A 46 -1.99 2.97 12.26
N TYR A 47 -1.21 2.87 13.31
CA TYR A 47 0.24 3.05 13.30
C TYR A 47 0.94 1.94 14.10
N PRO A 48 2.21 1.60 13.80
CA PRO A 48 2.91 0.52 14.47
C PRO A 48 3.33 0.92 15.90
N ARG A 49 3.49 -0.05 16.75
CA ARG A 49 4.18 0.10 18.04
C ARG A 49 5.68 0.03 17.78
N GLY A 50 6.45 1.03 18.24
CA GLY A 50 7.91 1.04 18.10
C GLY A 50 8.48 2.45 18.01
N ARG A 51 9.75 2.52 17.64
CA ARG A 51 10.41 3.79 17.35
C ARG A 51 10.06 4.23 15.93
N GLY A 52 9.90 5.53 15.76
CA GLY A 52 9.69 6.14 14.47
C GLY A 52 10.94 6.12 13.59
N VAL A 53 10.76 6.48 12.32
CA VAL A 53 11.85 6.55 11.33
C VAL A 53 12.45 7.97 11.22
N LEU A 54 11.67 9.00 11.62
CA LEU A 54 12.12 10.38 11.55
C LEU A 54 12.62 10.85 12.91
N VAL A 55 13.84 11.41 12.94
CA VAL A 55 14.41 12.05 14.14
C VAL A 55 13.70 13.35 14.44
N ASP A 56 13.47 14.19 13.42
CA ASP A 56 12.70 15.43 13.53
C ASP A 56 11.25 15.18 13.07
N TRP A 57 10.44 14.72 14.01
CA TRP A 57 9.02 14.42 13.77
C TRP A 57 8.11 15.66 13.86
N LYS A 58 8.65 16.80 14.32
CA LYS A 58 7.89 18.04 14.45
C LYS A 58 7.76 18.71 13.10
N CYS A 59 6.55 18.79 12.59
CA CYS A 59 6.21 19.52 11.37
C CYS A 59 5.02 20.44 11.64
N PRO A 60 4.73 21.42 10.76
CA PRO A 60 3.49 22.19 10.84
C PRO A 60 2.25 21.29 10.86
N LEU A 61 1.26 21.70 11.65
CA LEU A 61 -0.05 21.05 11.66
C LEU A 61 -0.82 21.50 10.42
N GLU A 62 -0.93 20.61 9.46
CA GLU A 62 -1.62 20.83 8.20
C GLU A 62 -2.66 19.72 8.02
N GLU A 63 -3.82 20.10 7.50
CA GLU A 63 -4.86 19.14 7.17
C GLU A 63 -4.42 18.25 5.99
N ILE A 64 -4.60 16.94 6.14
CA ILE A 64 -4.57 16.01 5.03
C ILE A 64 -6.01 15.77 4.59
N PRO A 65 -6.40 16.13 3.35
CA PRO A 65 -7.75 15.90 2.87
C PRO A 65 -8.12 14.43 2.99
N VAL A 66 -9.26 14.16 3.64
CA VAL A 66 -9.73 12.78 3.86
C VAL A 66 -9.96 12.08 2.53
N GLY A 67 -9.48 10.85 2.42
CA GLY A 67 -9.58 10.05 1.20
C GLY A 67 -8.59 10.44 0.10
N LYS A 68 -7.57 11.26 0.40
CA LYS A 68 -6.54 11.62 -0.59
C LYS A 68 -5.21 10.92 -0.31
N GLY A 69 -4.86 10.04 -1.25
CA GLY A 69 -3.54 9.43 -1.35
C GLY A 69 -2.50 10.38 -1.96
N ARG A 70 -1.36 9.84 -2.30
CA ARG A 70 -0.30 10.60 -3.01
C ARG A 70 0.52 9.68 -3.89
N LYS A 71 1.01 10.22 -4.99
CA LYS A 71 2.05 9.61 -5.80
C LYS A 71 3.41 9.95 -5.18
N LEU A 72 4.16 8.92 -4.82
CA LEU A 72 5.51 9.05 -4.26
C LEU A 72 6.59 9.03 -5.35
N LYS A 73 6.33 8.33 -6.44
CA LYS A 73 7.26 8.16 -7.55
C LYS A 73 6.50 7.86 -8.84
N ASP A 74 6.93 8.48 -9.92
CA ASP A 74 6.44 8.15 -11.26
C ASP A 74 7.05 6.84 -11.78
N GLY A 75 6.31 6.15 -12.64
CA GLY A 75 6.72 4.93 -13.31
C GLY A 75 5.82 4.60 -14.48
N LYS A 76 6.20 3.61 -15.31
CA LYS A 76 5.49 3.28 -16.55
C LYS A 76 5.09 1.81 -16.67
N ASP A 77 5.83 0.92 -16.00
CA ASP A 77 5.67 -0.53 -16.21
C ASP A 77 4.74 -1.16 -15.19
N ILE A 78 4.97 -0.91 -13.91
CA ILE A 78 4.23 -1.49 -12.79
C ILE A 78 3.83 -0.39 -11.81
N ALA A 79 2.66 -0.48 -11.21
CA ALA A 79 2.26 0.34 -10.08
C ALA A 79 2.40 -0.44 -8.76
N VAL A 80 3.11 0.14 -7.81
CA VAL A 80 3.09 -0.30 -6.41
C VAL A 80 2.18 0.63 -5.62
N ILE A 81 1.21 0.06 -4.92
CA ILE A 81 0.31 0.77 -4.02
C ILE A 81 0.61 0.29 -2.60
N SER A 82 1.01 1.19 -1.73
CA SER A 82 1.27 0.88 -0.32
C SER A 82 0.36 1.66 0.61
N ILE A 83 0.26 1.20 1.86
CA ILE A 83 -0.41 1.93 2.94
C ILE A 83 0.35 1.75 4.25
N GLY A 84 0.66 2.86 4.91
CA GLY A 84 1.37 2.88 6.19
C GLY A 84 2.88 2.65 6.08
N PRO A 85 3.57 2.38 7.20
CA PRO A 85 5.04 2.38 7.27
C PRO A 85 5.76 1.37 6.37
N ILE A 86 5.07 0.30 5.96
CA ILE A 86 5.61 -0.68 5.01
C ILE A 86 5.97 -0.02 3.66
N GLY A 87 5.36 1.11 3.33
CA GLY A 87 5.70 1.90 2.15
C GLY A 87 7.16 2.36 2.11
N ASN A 88 7.81 2.54 3.27
CA ASN A 88 9.26 2.86 3.32
C ASN A 88 10.10 1.67 2.84
N LYS A 89 9.75 0.43 3.21
CA LYS A 89 10.41 -0.78 2.69
C LYS A 89 10.13 -0.98 1.20
N ALA A 90 8.89 -0.71 0.78
CA ALA A 90 8.54 -0.75 -0.64
C ALA A 90 9.38 0.23 -1.46
N ARG A 91 9.66 1.43 -0.95
CA ARG A 91 10.52 2.43 -1.61
C ARG A 91 11.94 1.87 -1.88
N SER A 92 12.56 1.25 -0.89
CA SER A 92 13.89 0.64 -1.03
C SER A 92 13.86 -0.53 -2.01
N ALA A 93 12.86 -1.40 -1.89
CA ALA A 93 12.69 -2.55 -2.78
C ALA A 93 12.43 -2.14 -4.25
N ILE A 94 11.66 -1.07 -4.48
CA ILE A 94 11.44 -0.50 -5.82
C ILE A 94 12.75 -0.02 -6.42
N ALA A 95 13.55 0.75 -5.69
CA ALA A 95 14.82 1.25 -6.19
C ALA A 95 15.77 0.11 -6.61
N ARG A 96 15.81 -0.97 -5.82
CA ARG A 96 16.61 -2.18 -6.16
C ARG A 96 16.05 -2.89 -7.38
N ALA A 97 14.73 -3.13 -7.42
CA ALA A 97 14.10 -3.83 -8.54
C ALA A 97 14.27 -3.08 -9.86
N GLU A 98 14.20 -1.75 -9.85
CA GLU A 98 14.48 -0.92 -11.02
C GLU A 98 15.94 -1.03 -11.48
N SER A 99 16.89 -0.97 -10.53
CA SER A 99 18.31 -1.10 -10.83
C SER A 99 18.64 -2.45 -11.46
N GLU A 100 18.00 -3.53 -11.01
CA GLU A 100 18.24 -4.89 -11.47
C GLU A 100 17.50 -5.22 -12.77
N SER A 101 16.28 -4.69 -12.96
CA SER A 101 15.42 -5.04 -14.10
C SER A 101 15.46 -4.03 -15.25
N GLY A 102 15.92 -2.80 -15.01
CA GLY A 102 15.82 -1.70 -15.96
C GLY A 102 14.39 -1.20 -16.18
N ARG A 103 13.41 -1.63 -15.34
CA ARG A 103 12.01 -1.24 -15.44
C ARG A 103 11.70 0.00 -14.61
N SER A 104 10.63 0.68 -14.96
CA SER A 104 10.16 1.89 -14.31
C SER A 104 8.91 1.60 -13.49
N ILE A 105 9.04 1.68 -12.16
CA ILE A 105 7.98 1.29 -11.20
C ILE A 105 7.41 2.54 -10.52
N ALA A 106 6.11 2.78 -10.68
CA ALA A 106 5.41 3.83 -9.97
C ALA A 106 5.13 3.43 -8.53
N HIS A 107 5.13 4.40 -7.61
CA HIS A 107 4.80 4.15 -6.20
C HIS A 107 3.75 5.15 -5.71
N TYR A 108 2.67 4.61 -5.16
CA TYR A 108 1.55 5.36 -4.58
C TYR A 108 1.37 4.98 -3.11
N ASP A 109 1.10 5.98 -2.28
CA ASP A 109 0.71 5.81 -0.87
C ASP A 109 -0.77 6.19 -0.75
N LEU A 110 -1.61 5.21 -0.43
CA LEU A 110 -3.05 5.44 -0.31
C LEU A 110 -3.43 6.26 0.92
N ARG A 111 -2.61 6.32 1.96
CA ARG A 111 -2.91 7.00 3.23
C ARG A 111 -4.21 6.54 3.90
N PHE A 112 -5.29 6.42 3.11
CA PHE A 112 -6.62 6.04 3.58
C PHE A 112 -7.06 4.71 2.96
N LEU A 113 -7.50 3.82 3.82
CA LEU A 113 -8.23 2.62 3.39
C LEU A 113 -9.71 2.94 3.16
N LYS A 114 -10.22 3.94 3.88
CA LYS A 114 -11.61 4.38 3.80
C LYS A 114 -11.72 5.86 4.19
N PRO A 115 -12.32 6.70 3.32
CA PRO A 115 -12.61 6.38 1.92
C PRO A 115 -11.34 6.19 1.08
N LEU A 116 -11.45 5.45 -0.01
CA LEU A 116 -10.37 5.30 -0.98
C LEU A 116 -10.21 6.58 -1.81
N ASP A 117 -8.99 6.84 -2.29
CA ASP A 117 -8.76 7.85 -3.32
C ASP A 117 -9.13 7.28 -4.69
N GLU A 118 -10.38 7.49 -5.10
CA GLU A 118 -10.89 6.99 -6.37
C GLU A 118 -10.17 7.60 -7.57
N GLU A 119 -9.81 8.90 -7.52
CA GLU A 119 -9.08 9.55 -8.61
C GLU A 119 -7.71 8.90 -8.85
N LEU A 120 -6.97 8.64 -7.76
CA LEU A 120 -5.69 7.95 -7.80
C LEU A 120 -5.86 6.52 -8.34
N LEU A 121 -6.87 5.79 -7.87
CA LEU A 121 -7.12 4.42 -8.32
C LEU A 121 -7.61 4.36 -9.77
N HIS A 122 -8.36 5.35 -10.25
CA HIS A 122 -8.70 5.50 -11.66
C HIS A 122 -7.46 5.78 -12.53
N GLU A 123 -6.54 6.65 -12.07
CA GLU A 123 -5.27 6.85 -12.76
C GLU A 123 -4.50 5.54 -12.89
N VAL A 124 -4.36 4.81 -11.80
CA VAL A 124 -3.66 3.52 -11.77
C VAL A 124 -4.32 2.49 -12.67
N GLY A 125 -5.65 2.33 -12.59
CA GLY A 125 -6.40 1.34 -13.37
C GLY A 125 -6.35 1.58 -14.88
N ARG A 126 -6.30 2.86 -15.31
CA ARG A 126 -6.14 3.20 -16.74
C ARG A 126 -4.72 3.02 -17.25
N THR A 127 -3.72 3.22 -16.38
CA THR A 127 -2.32 3.30 -16.79
C THR A 127 -1.61 1.96 -16.72
N PHE A 128 -1.88 1.16 -15.69
CA PHE A 128 -1.08 -0.02 -15.39
C PHE A 128 -1.84 -1.32 -15.57
N ARG A 129 -1.19 -2.29 -16.22
CA ARG A 129 -1.69 -3.65 -16.34
C ARG A 129 -1.23 -4.56 -15.20
N HIS A 130 -0.19 -4.17 -14.48
CA HIS A 130 0.36 -4.89 -13.34
C HIS A 130 0.40 -3.96 -12.14
N ILE A 131 -0.28 -4.37 -11.07
CA ILE A 131 -0.36 -3.66 -9.80
C ILE A 131 0.15 -4.58 -8.69
N VAL A 132 0.99 -4.06 -7.81
CA VAL A 132 1.41 -4.74 -6.59
C VAL A 132 0.92 -3.93 -5.40
N THR A 133 0.10 -4.53 -4.56
CA THR A 133 -0.33 -3.87 -3.32
C THR A 133 0.49 -4.39 -2.14
N ILE A 134 0.91 -3.49 -1.26
CA ILE A 134 1.77 -3.81 -0.11
C ILE A 134 1.17 -3.19 1.15
N GLU A 135 0.80 -4.03 2.11
CA GLU A 135 0.24 -3.60 3.37
C GLU A 135 0.78 -4.39 4.56
N ASP A 136 0.96 -3.71 5.67
CA ASP A 136 1.23 -4.33 6.97
C ASP A 136 -0.10 -4.67 7.66
N GLY A 137 -0.74 -5.70 7.16
CA GLY A 137 -2.04 -6.19 7.57
C GLY A 137 -2.38 -7.48 6.83
N THR A 138 -3.51 -8.09 7.17
CA THR A 138 -3.96 -9.30 6.46
C THR A 138 -4.26 -9.00 5.00
N ILE A 139 -3.89 -9.92 4.10
CA ILE A 139 -4.19 -9.80 2.68
C ILE A 139 -5.68 -10.00 2.37
N GLN A 140 -6.44 -10.59 3.30
CA GLN A 140 -7.88 -10.78 3.16
C GLN A 140 -8.63 -9.62 3.81
N GLY A 141 -9.51 -8.97 3.07
CA GLY A 141 -10.31 -7.85 3.55
C GLY A 141 -9.56 -6.52 3.75
N GLY A 142 -8.23 -6.51 3.61
CA GLY A 142 -7.39 -5.33 3.77
C GLY A 142 -7.37 -4.41 2.54
N MET A 143 -6.29 -3.62 2.42
CA MET A 143 -6.11 -2.63 1.35
C MET A 143 -6.04 -3.30 -0.03
N GLY A 144 -5.30 -4.41 -0.16
CA GLY A 144 -5.22 -5.13 -1.42
C GLY A 144 -6.56 -5.67 -1.90
N SER A 145 -7.45 -6.06 -0.98
CA SER A 145 -8.83 -6.45 -1.31
C SER A 145 -9.65 -5.25 -1.76
N ALA A 146 -9.53 -4.09 -1.09
CA ALA A 146 -10.23 -2.88 -1.48
C ALA A 146 -9.83 -2.39 -2.88
N VAL A 147 -8.54 -2.48 -3.22
CA VAL A 147 -8.06 -2.16 -4.57
C VAL A 147 -8.63 -3.12 -5.61
N LEU A 148 -8.66 -4.43 -5.32
CA LEU A 148 -9.27 -5.42 -6.23
C LEU A 148 -10.76 -5.16 -6.46
N GLU A 149 -11.52 -4.89 -5.40
CA GLU A 149 -12.94 -4.54 -5.50
C GLU A 149 -13.12 -3.30 -6.37
N PHE A 150 -12.36 -2.24 -6.11
CA PHE A 150 -12.41 -1.01 -6.91
C PHE A 150 -12.11 -1.28 -8.40
N MET A 151 -11.07 -2.06 -8.70
CA MET A 151 -10.73 -2.38 -10.09
C MET A 151 -11.85 -3.18 -10.78
N ALA A 152 -12.46 -4.13 -10.07
CA ALA A 152 -13.56 -4.94 -10.61
C ALA A 152 -14.82 -4.09 -10.84
N ASP A 153 -15.20 -3.25 -9.87
CA ASP A 153 -16.39 -2.41 -9.94
C ASP A 153 -16.32 -1.38 -11.08
N HIS A 154 -15.11 -0.99 -11.49
CA HIS A 154 -14.87 -0.04 -12.58
C HIS A 154 -14.37 -0.71 -13.89
N GLU A 155 -14.53 -2.02 -14.01
CA GLU A 155 -14.19 -2.81 -15.22
C GLU A 155 -12.72 -2.72 -15.64
N TYR A 156 -11.82 -2.35 -14.72
CA TYR A 156 -10.38 -2.46 -14.92
C TYR A 156 -9.93 -3.91 -14.75
N THR A 157 -9.05 -4.37 -15.62
CA THR A 157 -8.58 -5.77 -15.63
C THR A 157 -7.06 -5.91 -15.43
N PRO A 158 -6.44 -5.19 -14.48
CA PRO A 158 -5.03 -5.39 -14.19
C PRO A 158 -4.79 -6.73 -13.49
N THR A 159 -3.60 -7.28 -13.64
CA THR A 159 -3.12 -8.32 -12.73
C THR A 159 -2.73 -7.65 -11.43
N VAL A 160 -3.34 -8.06 -10.31
CA VAL A 160 -3.05 -7.51 -8.99
C VAL A 160 -2.35 -8.56 -8.13
N LYS A 161 -1.10 -8.30 -7.76
CA LYS A 161 -0.37 -9.08 -6.76
C LYS A 161 -0.48 -8.40 -5.40
N ARG A 162 -0.92 -9.13 -4.40
CA ARG A 162 -1.06 -8.63 -3.03
C ARG A 162 0.08 -9.16 -2.16
N ILE A 163 0.73 -8.27 -1.42
CA ILE A 163 1.73 -8.57 -0.39
C ILE A 163 1.19 -8.08 0.95
N GLY A 164 1.14 -8.96 1.93
CA GLY A 164 0.64 -8.70 3.27
C GLY A 164 0.70 -9.98 4.10
N ILE A 165 0.12 -9.94 5.29
CA ILE A 165 0.11 -11.08 6.21
C ILE A 165 -0.83 -12.16 5.64
N PRO A 166 -0.33 -13.37 5.38
CA PRO A 166 -1.15 -14.46 4.86
C PRO A 166 -2.14 -14.98 5.90
N ASP A 167 -3.17 -15.70 5.44
CA ASP A 167 -4.16 -16.34 6.30
C ASP A 167 -3.58 -17.56 7.03
N LYS A 168 -2.71 -17.28 8.00
CA LYS A 168 -2.12 -18.27 8.90
C LYS A 168 -1.69 -17.62 10.20
N PHE A 169 -1.68 -18.37 11.29
CA PHE A 169 -1.11 -17.90 12.55
C PHE A 169 0.41 -17.68 12.38
N VAL A 170 0.85 -16.48 12.67
CA VAL A 170 2.28 -16.11 12.66
C VAL A 170 2.78 -16.22 14.11
N GLN A 171 3.83 -17.02 14.31
CA GLN A 171 4.42 -17.22 15.64
C GLN A 171 5.07 -15.94 16.16
N HIS A 172 5.33 -15.89 17.47
CA HIS A 172 6.03 -14.77 18.09
C HIS A 172 7.46 -14.63 17.53
N GLY A 173 7.88 -13.40 17.32
CA GLY A 173 9.21 -13.07 16.83
C GLY A 173 9.44 -11.55 16.82
N THR A 174 10.65 -11.14 16.47
CA THR A 174 10.94 -9.73 16.19
C THR A 174 10.22 -9.29 14.92
N ILE A 175 9.92 -8.01 14.79
CA ILE A 175 9.26 -7.45 13.58
C ILE A 175 10.01 -7.86 12.30
N ALA A 176 11.35 -7.85 12.33
CA ALA A 176 12.17 -8.27 11.18
C ALA A 176 11.95 -9.73 10.80
N GLN A 177 11.93 -10.65 11.79
CA GLN A 177 11.64 -12.06 11.56
C GLN A 177 10.23 -12.29 11.04
N LEU A 178 9.24 -11.56 11.60
CA LEU A 178 7.85 -11.67 11.17
C LEU A 178 7.66 -11.17 9.73
N TYR A 179 8.30 -10.07 9.36
CA TYR A 179 8.29 -9.60 7.99
C TYR A 179 8.91 -10.59 7.02
N GLN A 180 10.04 -11.20 7.39
CA GLN A 180 10.69 -12.24 6.58
C GLN A 180 9.78 -13.47 6.42
N LEU A 181 9.15 -13.95 7.49
CA LEU A 181 8.22 -15.09 7.45
C LEU A 181 6.99 -14.82 6.58
N CYS A 182 6.55 -13.57 6.50
CA CYS A 182 5.40 -13.16 5.70
C CYS A 182 5.78 -12.71 4.27
N GLY A 183 7.06 -12.70 3.91
CA GLY A 183 7.51 -12.21 2.61
C GLY A 183 7.33 -10.70 2.44
N MET A 184 7.43 -9.94 3.53
CA MET A 184 7.20 -8.50 3.61
C MET A 184 8.49 -7.71 3.92
N ASP A 185 9.62 -8.39 4.02
CA ASP A 185 10.93 -7.77 4.09
C ASP A 185 11.35 -7.23 2.73
N GLU A 186 12.37 -6.36 2.72
CA GLU A 186 12.83 -5.68 1.51
C GLU A 186 13.27 -6.68 0.41
N ASP A 187 13.99 -7.74 0.79
CA ASP A 187 14.47 -8.75 -0.17
C ASP A 187 13.32 -9.52 -0.82
N SER A 188 12.32 -9.90 -0.04
CA SER A 188 11.15 -10.61 -0.52
C SER A 188 10.29 -9.74 -1.44
N ILE A 189 10.10 -8.46 -1.07
CA ILE A 189 9.39 -7.49 -1.90
C ILE A 189 10.14 -7.27 -3.22
N THR A 190 11.47 -7.10 -3.18
CA THR A 190 12.31 -6.93 -4.38
C THR A 190 12.16 -8.13 -5.32
N LYS A 191 12.27 -9.35 -4.80
CA LYS A 191 12.10 -10.57 -5.60
C LYS A 191 10.72 -10.65 -6.26
N GLU A 192 9.67 -10.29 -5.54
CA GLU A 192 8.32 -10.30 -6.10
C GLU A 192 8.17 -9.21 -7.19
N LEU A 193 8.72 -8.01 -6.99
CA LEU A 193 8.73 -6.96 -8.01
C LEU A 193 9.46 -7.39 -9.28
N LEU A 194 10.65 -8.02 -9.15
CA LEU A 194 11.39 -8.56 -10.28
C LEU A 194 10.59 -9.62 -11.04
N LYS A 195 9.90 -10.49 -10.32
CA LYS A 195 9.00 -11.49 -10.92
C LYS A 195 7.87 -10.82 -11.71
N GLN A 196 7.24 -9.77 -11.16
CA GLN A 196 6.17 -9.05 -11.85
C GLN A 196 6.71 -8.31 -13.09
N CYS A 197 7.92 -7.76 -13.03
CA CYS A 197 8.61 -7.17 -14.18
C CYS A 197 8.82 -8.20 -15.32
N ALA A 198 9.22 -9.42 -14.99
CA ALA A 198 9.43 -10.49 -15.95
C ALA A 198 8.09 -10.96 -16.58
N LEU A 199 7.02 -11.06 -15.79
CA LEU A 199 5.68 -11.44 -16.30
C LEU A 199 5.13 -10.41 -17.28
N GLN A 200 5.35 -9.12 -17.04
CA GLN A 200 4.94 -8.07 -17.97
C GLN A 200 5.61 -8.22 -19.33
N LEU A 201 6.90 -8.59 -19.37
CA LEU A 201 7.65 -8.82 -20.62
C LEU A 201 7.05 -9.96 -21.45
N SER A 202 6.73 -11.08 -20.81
CA SER A 202 6.18 -12.24 -21.50
C SER A 202 4.82 -11.96 -22.14
N MET A 203 4.02 -11.09 -21.54
CA MET A 203 2.70 -10.70 -22.08
C MET A 203 2.82 -9.64 -23.19
N SER A 204 3.87 -8.81 -23.20
CA SER A 204 4.12 -7.84 -24.25
C SER A 204 4.66 -8.50 -25.53
N GLY A 205 5.53 -9.51 -25.40
CA GLY A 205 6.11 -10.25 -26.54
C GLY A 205 5.11 -11.14 -27.27
N VAL A 206 4.05 -11.62 -26.62
CA VAL A 206 2.99 -12.42 -27.28
C VAL A 206 2.13 -11.56 -28.22
N LYS A 207 1.99 -10.27 -27.95
CA LYS A 207 1.20 -9.36 -28.84
C LYS A 207 1.92 -8.96 -30.12
N GLU A 208 3.25 -9.00 -30.16
CA GLU A 208 4.01 -8.70 -31.40
C GLU A 208 4.05 -9.87 -32.40
N LEU A 209 3.69 -11.09 -31.94
CA LEU A 209 3.65 -12.29 -32.80
C LEU A 209 2.26 -12.58 -33.40
N THR A 210 1.25 -11.77 -33.05
CA THR A 210 -0.15 -11.94 -33.51
C THR A 210 -0.69 -10.80 -34.36
N ASN A 211 0.18 -9.91 -34.88
CA ASN A 211 -0.18 -8.88 -35.86
C ASN A 211 0.47 -9.15 -37.22
#